data_1d533e35d85857bcedd11319f7547c7b
#
_entry.id   1d533e35d85857bcedd11319f7547c7b
#
_cell.length_a   1.000
_cell.length_b   1.000
_cell.length_c   1.000
_cell.angle_alpha   90.00
_cell.angle_beta   90.00
_cell.angle_gamma   90.00
#
_symmetry.space_group_name_H-M   'P 1'
#
loop_
_entity.id
_entity.type
_entity.pdbx_description
1 polymer ?
#
loop_
_entity_poly.entity_id
_entity_poly.type
_entity_poly.pdbx_seq_one_letter_code
_entity_poly.pdbx_strand_id
1 'polypeptide(L)'
;MFSIQYLFSHNRLVPLDTPAQVLQLLLTEAQGLAEPEIRRRLQPPVSQPTLWRVLNALRTEGRIRIDGRARATRYYAAEHIDVNTLRRRRLHRHIAERLVRDMSLRDRVQQRLELLRQVNPHAAVHHDRWAGLLSGPLPALLRVLTEASESSDDLRRESPFTVLADDAERMRIFRSVRAN
;
A
#
# COMPACT_ATOMS: atom_id res chain seq x y z
N MET A 1 -22.82 -8.97 25.31
CA MET A 1 -21.98 -9.15 24.12
C MET A 1 -20.65 -8.45 24.43
N PHE A 2 -19.66 -9.19 24.97
CA PHE A 2 -18.37 -8.61 25.37
C PHE A 2 -17.47 -8.51 24.15
N SER A 3 -17.19 -7.29 23.68
CA SER A 3 -16.16 -7.03 22.66
C SER A 3 -14.80 -7.45 23.21
N ILE A 4 -14.14 -8.39 22.52
CA ILE A 4 -12.78 -8.83 22.87
C ILE A 4 -11.82 -7.70 22.49
N GLN A 5 -11.56 -6.77 23.39
CA GLN A 5 -10.60 -5.67 23.23
C GLN A 5 -9.21 -6.00 23.78
N TYR A 6 -8.91 -7.30 24.01
CA TYR A 6 -7.70 -7.73 24.68
C TYR A 6 -7.10 -8.95 23.98
N LEU A 7 -5.80 -8.97 23.88
CA LEU A 7 -5.01 -10.14 23.46
C LEU A 7 -4.40 -10.80 24.71
N PHE A 8 -4.40 -12.13 24.73
CA PHE A 8 -3.69 -12.88 25.77
C PHE A 8 -2.18 -12.87 25.48
N SER A 9 -1.40 -12.21 26.32
CA SER A 9 0.04 -12.34 26.37
C SER A 9 0.45 -12.68 27.79
N HIS A 10 1.03 -13.86 27.99
CA HIS A 10 1.57 -14.33 29.28
C HIS A 10 0.61 -14.16 30.47
N ASN A 11 -0.64 -14.62 30.32
CA ASN A 11 -1.66 -14.62 31.38
C ASN A 11 -2.10 -13.23 31.93
N ARG A 12 -1.83 -12.13 31.19
CA ARG A 12 -2.38 -10.79 31.46
C ARG A 12 -3.14 -10.26 30.24
N LEU A 13 -4.34 -9.75 30.48
CA LEU A 13 -5.09 -8.98 29.48
C LEU A 13 -4.39 -7.63 29.28
N VAL A 14 -3.75 -7.45 28.13
CA VAL A 14 -3.15 -6.16 27.76
C VAL A 14 -4.13 -5.44 26.83
N PRO A 15 -4.49 -4.18 27.11
CA PRO A 15 -5.31 -3.39 26.20
C PRO A 15 -4.62 -3.29 24.83
N LEU A 16 -5.38 -3.53 23.75
CA LEU A 16 -4.87 -3.32 22.40
C LEU A 16 -4.53 -1.85 22.20
N ASP A 17 -3.39 -1.58 21.58
CA ASP A 17 -3.06 -0.24 21.12
C ASP A 17 -4.01 0.20 19.99
N THR A 18 -4.07 1.49 19.69
CA THR A 18 -5.00 2.03 18.67
C THR A 18 -4.85 1.37 17.29
N PRO A 19 -3.64 1.13 16.75
CA PRO A 19 -3.48 0.40 15.50
C PRO A 19 -4.07 -1.00 15.52
N ALA A 20 -3.86 -1.78 16.57
CA ALA A 20 -4.41 -3.12 16.71
C ALA A 20 -5.94 -3.11 16.82
N GLN A 21 -6.53 -2.16 17.55
CA GLN A 21 -7.99 -1.99 17.62
C GLN A 21 -8.59 -1.65 16.25
N VAL A 22 -7.96 -0.74 15.49
CA VAL A 22 -8.40 -0.39 14.13
C VAL A 22 -8.41 -1.63 13.24
N LEU A 23 -7.36 -2.42 13.25
CA LEU A 23 -7.30 -3.65 12.44
C LEU A 23 -8.36 -4.65 12.85
N GLN A 24 -8.55 -4.87 14.15
CA GLN A 24 -9.58 -5.78 14.64
C GLN A 24 -10.98 -5.35 14.21
N LEU A 25 -11.29 -4.04 14.28
CA LEU A 25 -12.56 -3.52 13.78
C LEU A 25 -12.75 -3.78 12.28
N LEU A 26 -11.70 -3.57 11.49
CA LEU A 26 -11.77 -3.77 10.04
C LEU A 26 -11.84 -5.25 9.66
N LEU A 27 -11.27 -6.16 10.45
CA LEU A 27 -11.37 -7.62 10.23
C LEU A 27 -12.79 -8.15 10.42
N THR A 28 -13.58 -7.53 11.28
CA THR A 28 -14.96 -7.93 11.55
C THR A 28 -15.98 -7.35 10.59
N GLU A 29 -15.58 -6.40 9.71
CA GLU A 29 -16.49 -5.64 8.85
C GLU A 29 -16.17 -5.85 7.35
N ALA A 30 -16.79 -6.85 6.77
CA ALA A 30 -16.57 -7.21 5.35
C ALA A 30 -16.86 -6.07 4.36
N GLN A 31 -17.76 -5.14 4.72
CA GLN A 31 -18.11 -3.97 3.91
C GLN A 31 -17.16 -2.79 4.10
N GLY A 32 -16.14 -2.94 4.94
CA GLY A 32 -15.24 -1.86 5.34
C GLY A 32 -15.94 -0.80 6.18
N LEU A 33 -15.15 0.07 6.78
CA LEU A 33 -15.65 1.17 7.65
C LEU A 33 -15.19 2.53 7.12
N ALA A 34 -16.06 3.54 7.26
CA ALA A 34 -15.68 4.93 7.07
C ALA A 34 -14.92 5.46 8.31
N GLU A 35 -14.07 6.50 8.14
CA GLU A 35 -13.29 7.08 9.25
C GLU A 35 -14.14 7.43 10.47
N PRO A 36 -15.31 8.10 10.33
CA PRO A 36 -16.15 8.43 11.47
C PRO A 36 -16.69 7.20 12.21
N GLU A 37 -16.91 6.10 11.51
CA GLU A 37 -17.38 4.84 12.10
C GLU A 37 -16.27 4.17 12.91
N ILE A 38 -15.05 4.14 12.39
CA ILE A 38 -13.86 3.62 13.09
C ILE A 38 -13.67 4.43 14.37
N ARG A 39 -13.65 5.77 14.27
CA ARG A 39 -13.42 6.67 15.41
C ARG A 39 -14.42 6.49 16.55
N ARG A 40 -15.70 6.28 16.22
CA ARG A 40 -16.76 6.05 17.22
C ARG A 40 -16.61 4.72 17.97
N ARG A 41 -15.99 3.74 17.38
CA ARG A 41 -15.85 2.37 17.94
C ARG A 41 -14.54 2.17 18.73
N LEU A 42 -13.58 3.10 18.60
CA LEU A 42 -12.32 3.02 19.34
C LEU A 42 -12.47 3.35 20.81
N GLN A 43 -11.77 2.60 21.67
CA GLN A 43 -11.75 2.82 23.12
C GLN A 43 -10.31 2.69 23.64
N PRO A 44 -9.77 3.74 24.29
CA PRO A 44 -10.39 5.06 24.50
C PRO A 44 -10.60 5.83 23.18
N PRO A 45 -11.52 6.81 23.17
CA PRO A 45 -11.74 7.65 21.98
C PRO A 45 -10.46 8.38 21.58
N VAL A 46 -10.21 8.45 20.27
CA VAL A 46 -9.04 9.16 19.73
C VAL A 46 -9.47 10.37 18.91
N SER A 47 -8.59 11.38 18.85
CA SER A 47 -8.82 12.55 17.99
C SER A 47 -8.75 12.17 16.51
N GLN A 48 -9.43 12.94 15.65
CA GLN A 48 -9.38 12.74 14.22
C GLN A 48 -7.94 12.78 13.65
N PRO A 49 -7.07 13.73 14.05
CA PRO A 49 -5.66 13.73 13.60
C PRO A 49 -4.89 12.49 14.04
N THR A 50 -5.18 11.97 15.24
CA THR A 50 -4.54 10.74 15.73
C THR A 50 -4.97 9.53 14.90
N LEU A 51 -6.29 9.37 14.69
CA LEU A 51 -6.79 8.29 13.84
C LEU A 51 -6.24 8.38 12.42
N TRP A 52 -6.18 9.59 11.85
CA TRP A 52 -5.62 9.78 10.51
C TRP A 52 -4.15 9.31 10.42
N ARG A 53 -3.31 9.63 11.42
CA ARG A 53 -1.92 9.14 11.48
C ARG A 53 -1.85 7.61 11.55
N VAL A 54 -2.70 7.00 12.38
CA VAL A 54 -2.78 5.54 12.51
C VAL A 54 -3.20 4.89 11.19
N LEU A 55 -4.28 5.38 10.57
CA LEU A 55 -4.75 4.86 9.28
C LEU A 55 -3.70 5.03 8.18
N ASN A 56 -3.00 6.16 8.16
CA ASN A 56 -1.94 6.39 7.19
C ASN A 56 -0.73 5.46 7.42
N ALA A 57 -0.34 5.21 8.66
CA ALA A 57 0.71 4.25 9.00
C ALA A 57 0.31 2.83 8.58
N LEU A 58 -0.88 2.36 8.95
CA LEU A 58 -1.38 1.03 8.58
C LEU A 58 -1.49 0.86 7.05
N ARG A 59 -1.92 1.91 6.35
CA ARG A 59 -1.93 1.92 4.89
C ARG A 59 -0.51 1.80 4.32
N THR A 60 0.43 2.56 4.86
CA THR A 60 1.83 2.55 4.44
C THR A 60 2.48 1.19 4.69
N GLU A 61 2.11 0.53 5.78
CA GLU A 61 2.53 -0.84 6.11
C GLU A 61 1.82 -1.90 5.24
N GLY A 62 0.77 -1.51 4.51
CA GLY A 62 -0.02 -2.42 3.70
C GLY A 62 -0.96 -3.31 4.51
N ARG A 63 -1.28 -2.95 5.74
CA ARG A 63 -2.18 -3.69 6.64
C ARG A 63 -3.64 -3.34 6.44
N ILE A 64 -3.92 -2.23 5.78
CA ILE A 64 -5.27 -1.85 5.36
C ILE A 64 -5.26 -1.40 3.90
N ARG A 65 -6.37 -1.60 3.22
CA ARG A 65 -6.66 -1.04 1.91
C ARG A 65 -7.75 0.04 2.02
N ILE A 66 -7.75 0.95 1.07
CA ILE A 66 -8.72 2.03 0.99
C ILE A 66 -9.44 1.91 -0.35
N ASP A 67 -10.74 2.02 -0.33
CA ASP A 67 -11.57 2.09 -1.52
C ASP A 67 -12.50 3.30 -1.47
N GLY A 68 -12.93 3.79 -2.64
CA GLY A 68 -13.77 4.98 -2.77
C GLY A 68 -12.99 6.30 -2.74
N ARG A 69 -13.73 7.40 -2.90
CA ARG A 69 -13.20 8.77 -2.90
C ARG A 69 -14.03 9.68 -2.02
N ALA A 70 -13.39 10.63 -1.39
CA ALA A 70 -14.01 11.65 -0.55
C ALA A 70 -14.96 11.03 0.51
N ARG A 71 -16.23 11.37 0.53
CA ARG A 71 -17.21 10.88 1.51
C ARG A 71 -17.52 9.37 1.39
N ALA A 72 -17.25 8.77 0.22
CA ALA A 72 -17.42 7.34 -0.01
C ALA A 72 -16.18 6.50 0.36
N THR A 73 -15.15 7.12 0.94
CA THR A 73 -13.93 6.41 1.35
C THR A 73 -14.23 5.40 2.45
N ARG A 74 -13.85 4.15 2.20
CA ARG A 74 -13.93 3.05 3.18
C ARG A 74 -12.57 2.39 3.36
N TYR A 75 -12.33 1.97 4.58
CA TYR A 75 -11.14 1.26 5.01
C TYR A 75 -11.47 -0.20 5.24
N TYR A 76 -10.61 -1.09 4.78
CA TYR A 76 -10.74 -2.54 4.89
C TYR A 76 -9.46 -3.10 5.50
N ALA A 77 -9.57 -4.13 6.33
CA ALA A 77 -8.40 -4.92 6.68
C ALA A 77 -7.82 -5.53 5.40
N ALA A 78 -6.51 -5.49 5.29
CA ALA A 78 -5.82 -6.20 4.24
C ALA A 78 -5.61 -7.65 4.68
N GLU A 79 -6.69 -8.41 4.81
CA GLU A 79 -6.62 -9.84 5.01
C GLU A 79 -5.90 -10.46 3.81
N HIS A 80 -4.85 -11.20 4.06
CA HIS A 80 -4.09 -11.95 3.06
C HIS A 80 -3.49 -11.12 1.92
N ILE A 81 -2.86 -9.96 2.24
CA ILE A 81 -1.97 -9.38 1.24
C ILE A 81 -0.86 -10.40 1.02
N ASP A 82 -0.88 -10.99 -0.18
CA ASP A 82 0.19 -11.87 -0.63
C ASP A 82 1.56 -11.23 -0.40
N VAL A 83 2.49 -11.99 0.15
CA VAL A 83 3.85 -11.52 0.47
C VAL A 83 4.55 -10.88 -0.73
N ASN A 84 4.25 -11.35 -1.95
CA ASN A 84 4.81 -10.78 -3.17
C ASN A 84 4.22 -9.39 -3.46
N THR A 85 2.98 -9.13 -3.09
CA THR A 85 2.39 -7.79 -3.16
C THR A 85 3.07 -6.85 -2.16
N LEU A 86 3.32 -7.28 -0.93
CA LEU A 86 4.08 -6.49 0.05
C LEU A 86 5.51 -6.20 -0.43
N ARG A 87 6.18 -7.18 -1.01
CA ARG A 87 7.51 -7.05 -1.62
C ARG A 87 7.50 -6.03 -2.76
N ARG A 88 6.52 -6.11 -3.68
CA ARG A 88 6.35 -5.14 -4.76
C ARG A 88 6.10 -3.73 -4.23
N ARG A 89 5.24 -3.56 -3.23
CA ARG A 89 5.00 -2.26 -2.59
C ARG A 89 6.28 -1.68 -1.99
N ARG A 90 7.06 -2.50 -1.28
CA ARG A 90 8.32 -2.06 -0.67
C ARG A 90 9.34 -1.64 -1.72
N LEU A 91 9.49 -2.42 -2.78
CA LEU A 91 10.36 -2.11 -3.91
C LEU A 91 9.98 -0.80 -4.59
N HIS A 92 8.71 -0.62 -4.92
CA HIS A 92 8.26 0.59 -5.61
C HIS A 92 8.36 1.85 -4.74
N ARG A 93 8.20 1.74 -3.43
CA ARG A 93 8.48 2.85 -2.51
C ARG A 93 9.95 3.25 -2.54
N HIS A 94 10.86 2.29 -2.47
CA HIS A 94 12.29 2.55 -2.60
C HIS A 94 12.64 3.22 -3.94
N ILE A 95 12.03 2.76 -5.03
CA ILE A 95 12.21 3.35 -6.36
C ILE A 95 11.64 4.79 -6.39
N ALA A 96 10.50 5.05 -5.77
CA ALA A 96 9.92 6.39 -5.68
C ALA A 96 10.86 7.38 -4.97
N GLU A 97 11.51 6.95 -3.88
CA GLU A 97 12.52 7.77 -3.18
C GLU A 97 13.73 8.10 -4.07
N ARG A 98 14.13 7.18 -4.92
CA ARG A 98 15.22 7.40 -5.90
C ARG A 98 14.80 8.37 -7.00
N LEU A 99 13.58 8.24 -7.53
CA LEU A 99 13.05 9.15 -8.56
C LEU A 99 12.93 10.60 -8.08
N VAL A 100 12.63 10.81 -6.81
CA VAL A 100 12.60 12.16 -6.21
C VAL A 100 14.00 12.79 -6.19
N ARG A 101 15.05 11.98 -6.01
CA ARG A 101 16.44 12.45 -5.98
C ARG A 101 17.06 12.60 -7.36
N ASP A 102 16.64 11.77 -8.31
CA ASP A 102 17.19 11.73 -9.67
C ASP A 102 16.07 11.48 -10.70
N MET A 103 15.63 12.57 -11.31
CA MET A 103 14.57 12.54 -12.32
C MET A 103 15.02 11.93 -13.65
N SER A 104 16.33 11.87 -13.93
CA SER A 104 16.86 11.27 -15.18
C SER A 104 16.58 9.77 -15.27
N LEU A 105 16.32 9.14 -14.12
CA LEU A 105 15.91 7.72 -14.07
C LEU A 105 14.61 7.43 -14.85
N ARG A 106 13.78 8.46 -15.12
CA ARG A 106 12.56 8.30 -15.94
C ARG A 106 12.89 7.84 -17.36
N ASP A 107 13.98 8.31 -17.95
CA ASP A 107 14.37 7.94 -19.32
C ASP A 107 14.69 6.45 -19.41
N ARG A 108 15.36 5.88 -18.41
CA ARG A 108 15.63 4.44 -18.33
C ARG A 108 14.34 3.63 -18.21
N VAL A 109 13.37 4.12 -17.45
CA VAL A 109 12.06 3.48 -17.30
C VAL A 109 11.26 3.55 -18.60
N GLN A 110 11.32 4.70 -19.30
CA GLN A 110 10.69 4.85 -20.60
C GLN A 110 11.25 3.86 -21.63
N GLN A 111 12.56 3.74 -21.72
CA GLN A 111 13.21 2.73 -22.59
C GLN A 111 12.76 1.31 -22.24
N ARG A 112 12.69 0.99 -20.93
CA ARG A 112 12.21 -0.33 -20.50
C ARG A 112 10.75 -0.56 -20.86
N LEU A 113 9.89 0.46 -20.78
CA LEU A 113 8.49 0.37 -21.16
C LEU A 113 8.31 0.05 -22.64
N GLU A 114 9.11 0.67 -23.53
CA GLU A 114 9.08 0.38 -24.96
C GLU A 114 9.47 -1.07 -25.25
N LEU A 115 10.47 -1.60 -24.55
CA LEU A 115 10.83 -3.03 -24.66
C LEU A 115 9.70 -3.95 -24.18
N LEU A 116 9.04 -3.60 -23.06
CA LEU A 116 7.92 -4.39 -22.56
C LEU A 116 6.73 -4.42 -23.52
N ARG A 117 6.44 -3.33 -24.21
CA ARG A 117 5.40 -3.27 -25.22
C ARG A 117 5.65 -4.24 -26.38
N GLN A 118 6.91 -4.43 -26.75
CA GLN A 118 7.28 -5.35 -27.81
C GLN A 118 7.19 -6.82 -27.39
N VAL A 119 7.58 -7.14 -26.14
CA VAL A 119 7.67 -8.54 -25.69
C VAL A 119 6.38 -9.03 -25.01
N ASN A 120 5.53 -8.14 -24.52
CA ASN A 120 4.26 -8.48 -23.85
C ASN A 120 3.09 -7.60 -24.32
N PRO A 121 2.61 -7.77 -25.57
CA PRO A 121 1.51 -6.97 -26.10
C PRO A 121 0.18 -7.17 -25.36
N HIS A 122 0.01 -8.29 -24.64
CA HIS A 122 -1.20 -8.56 -23.86
C HIS A 122 -1.37 -7.63 -22.66
N ALA A 123 -0.30 -7.00 -22.18
CA ALA A 123 -0.33 -6.02 -21.10
C ALA A 123 -0.48 -4.57 -21.60
N ALA A 124 -0.92 -4.34 -22.85
CA ALA A 124 -1.01 -3.01 -23.47
C ALA A 124 -1.73 -1.97 -22.60
N VAL A 125 -2.84 -2.34 -21.98
CA VAL A 125 -3.61 -1.44 -21.09
C VAL A 125 -2.75 -0.94 -19.92
N HIS A 126 -1.93 -1.81 -19.32
CA HIS A 126 -1.01 -1.42 -18.23
C HIS A 126 0.14 -0.56 -18.77
N HIS A 127 0.67 -0.91 -19.95
CA HIS A 127 1.75 -0.16 -20.59
C HIS A 127 1.32 1.27 -20.95
N ASP A 128 0.09 1.45 -21.44
CA ASP A 128 -0.46 2.78 -21.78
C ASP A 128 -0.69 3.62 -20.51
N ARG A 129 -1.19 3.01 -19.44
CA ARG A 129 -1.30 3.70 -18.14
C ARG A 129 0.07 4.14 -17.60
N TRP A 130 1.10 3.28 -17.71
CA TRP A 130 2.46 3.64 -17.32
C TRP A 130 3.04 4.76 -18.18
N ALA A 131 2.80 4.74 -19.51
CA ALA A 131 3.22 5.82 -20.41
C ALA A 131 2.58 7.17 -20.02
N GLY A 132 1.27 7.18 -19.74
CA GLY A 132 0.56 8.36 -19.26
C GLY A 132 1.10 8.90 -17.95
N LEU A 133 1.45 8.02 -17.00
CA LEU A 133 2.04 8.40 -15.72
C LEU A 133 3.48 8.93 -15.89
N LEU A 134 4.27 8.33 -16.78
CA LEU A 134 5.63 8.78 -17.08
C LEU A 134 5.66 10.13 -17.79
N SER A 135 4.69 10.42 -18.65
CA SER A 135 4.56 11.74 -19.31
C SER A 135 3.89 12.78 -18.40
N GLY A 136 3.20 12.35 -17.36
CA GLY A 136 2.42 13.20 -16.46
C GLY A 136 3.24 13.83 -15.32
N PRO A 137 2.54 14.53 -14.41
CA PRO A 137 3.16 15.17 -13.27
C PRO A 137 3.72 14.15 -12.27
N LEU A 138 4.92 14.43 -11.73
CA LEU A 138 5.60 13.56 -10.77
C LEU A 138 4.73 13.14 -9.58
N PRO A 139 3.91 14.00 -8.94
CA PRO A 139 3.07 13.58 -7.83
C PRO A 139 2.08 12.47 -8.17
N ALA A 140 1.54 12.43 -9.39
CA ALA A 140 0.64 11.37 -9.83
C ALA A 140 1.39 10.03 -9.96
N LEU A 141 2.59 10.04 -10.53
CA LEU A 141 3.45 8.88 -10.63
C LEU A 141 3.84 8.36 -9.23
N LEU A 142 4.32 9.23 -8.34
CA LEU A 142 4.72 8.85 -6.99
C LEU A 142 3.55 8.26 -6.19
N ARG A 143 2.34 8.78 -6.38
CA ARG A 143 1.13 8.21 -5.76
C ARG A 143 0.98 6.75 -6.14
N VAL A 144 0.99 6.42 -7.42
CA VAL A 144 0.84 5.03 -7.89
C VAL A 144 1.97 4.14 -7.39
N LEU A 145 3.20 4.64 -7.30
CA LEU A 145 4.33 3.86 -6.80
C LEU A 145 4.25 3.58 -5.28
N THR A 146 3.57 4.43 -4.49
CA THR A 146 3.58 4.35 -3.02
C THR A 146 2.24 4.00 -2.38
N GLU A 147 1.13 4.20 -3.09
CA GLU A 147 -0.22 3.97 -2.57
C GLU A 147 -0.52 2.48 -2.39
N ALA A 148 -1.13 2.13 -1.27
CA ALA A 148 -1.56 0.78 -0.96
C ALA A 148 -3.02 0.56 -1.39
N SER A 149 -3.31 0.63 -2.70
CA SER A 149 -4.61 0.35 -3.29
C SER A 149 -4.52 -0.84 -4.24
N GLU A 150 -5.63 -1.55 -4.44
CA GLU A 150 -5.72 -2.69 -5.35
C GLU A 150 -5.36 -2.27 -6.79
N SER A 151 -5.89 -1.13 -7.26
CA SER A 151 -5.61 -0.62 -8.59
C SER A 151 -4.13 -0.26 -8.81
N SER A 152 -3.45 0.26 -7.78
CA SER A 152 -2.01 0.52 -7.84
C SER A 152 -1.19 -0.76 -7.73
N ASP A 153 -1.64 -1.74 -6.94
CA ASP A 153 -1.00 -3.06 -6.85
C ASP A 153 -1.08 -3.83 -8.17
N ASP A 154 -2.23 -3.77 -8.82
CA ASP A 154 -2.42 -4.39 -10.12
C ASP A 154 -1.49 -3.78 -11.17
N LEU A 155 -1.46 -2.45 -11.25
CA LEU A 155 -0.58 -1.75 -12.17
C LEU A 155 0.91 -2.05 -11.91
N ARG A 156 1.31 -2.21 -10.64
CA ARG A 156 2.70 -2.56 -10.26
C ARG A 156 3.11 -4.00 -10.65
N ARG A 157 2.19 -4.88 -11.00
CA ARG A 157 2.54 -6.23 -11.51
C ARG A 157 3.31 -6.14 -12.83
N GLU A 158 2.86 -5.25 -13.71
CA GLU A 158 3.46 -5.01 -15.04
C GLU A 158 4.31 -3.73 -15.06
N SER A 159 5.08 -3.52 -13.99
CA SER A 159 5.81 -2.28 -13.79
C SER A 159 7.14 -2.24 -14.56
N PRO A 160 7.39 -1.19 -15.35
CA PRO A 160 8.69 -0.97 -15.99
C PRO A 160 9.78 -0.51 -15.01
N PHE A 161 9.41 -0.10 -13.80
CA PHE A 161 10.31 0.50 -12.82
C PHE A 161 11.29 -0.49 -12.19
N THR A 162 11.06 -1.80 -12.32
CA THR A 162 11.95 -2.84 -11.80
C THR A 162 13.37 -2.78 -12.37
N VAL A 163 13.56 -2.14 -13.53
CA VAL A 163 14.87 -1.89 -14.14
C VAL A 163 15.77 -0.97 -13.31
N LEU A 164 15.19 -0.22 -12.37
CA LEU A 164 15.91 0.69 -11.48
C LEU A 164 16.50 0.01 -10.24
N ALA A 165 16.22 -1.25 -9.99
CA ALA A 165 16.79 -2.02 -8.90
C ALA A 165 17.49 -3.26 -9.46
N ASP A 166 18.74 -3.45 -9.11
CA ASP A 166 19.47 -4.69 -9.44
C ASP A 166 18.97 -5.88 -8.60
N ASP A 167 19.42 -7.08 -8.94
CA ASP A 167 18.99 -8.31 -8.26
C ASP A 167 19.38 -8.34 -6.78
N ALA A 168 20.56 -7.85 -6.44
CA ALA A 168 21.04 -7.80 -5.05
C ALA A 168 20.19 -6.84 -4.22
N GLU A 169 19.87 -5.66 -4.77
CA GLU A 169 19.02 -4.66 -4.14
C GLU A 169 17.59 -5.19 -3.96
N ARG A 170 17.00 -5.81 -5.00
CA ARG A 170 15.69 -6.44 -4.94
C ARG A 170 15.64 -7.52 -3.85
N MET A 171 16.64 -8.40 -3.81
CA MET A 171 16.71 -9.47 -2.81
C MET A 171 16.83 -8.94 -1.39
N ARG A 172 17.62 -7.88 -1.17
CA ARG A 172 17.74 -7.22 0.12
C ARG A 172 16.38 -6.64 0.57
N ILE A 173 15.68 -5.93 -0.31
CA ILE A 173 14.35 -5.37 -0.05
C ILE A 173 13.35 -6.50 0.25
N PHE A 174 13.35 -7.57 -0.54
CA PHE A 174 12.41 -8.69 -0.37
C PHE A 174 12.62 -9.46 0.93
N ARG A 175 13.89 -9.62 1.37
CA ARG A 175 14.19 -10.23 2.68
C ARG A 175 13.74 -9.37 3.86
N SER A 176 13.66 -8.05 3.69
CA SER A 176 13.15 -7.15 4.74
C SER A 176 11.63 -7.24 4.94
N VAL A 177 10.90 -7.86 3.99
CA VAL A 177 9.46 -8.09 4.09
C VAL A 177 9.23 -9.49 4.64
N ARG A 178 8.76 -9.56 5.89
CA ARG A 178 8.35 -10.82 6.52
C ARG A 178 6.89 -11.10 6.15
N ALA A 179 6.58 -12.37 5.88
CA ALA A 179 5.20 -12.84 5.87
C ALA A 179 4.72 -12.85 7.34
N ASN A 180 3.60 -12.22 7.62
CA ASN A 180 2.91 -12.35 8.90
C ASN A 180 2.10 -13.63 8.89
#